data_a3f5470583111f2fe0711bad55bba814
#
_entry.id   a3f5470583111f2fe0711bad55bba814
#
_cell.length_a   1.000
_cell.length_b   1.000
_cell.length_c   1.000
_cell.angle_alpha   90.00
_cell.angle_beta   90.00
_cell.angle_gamma   90.00
#
_symmetry.space_group_name_H-M   'P 1'
#
loop_
_entity.id
_entity.type
_entity.pdbx_description
1 polymer ?
#
loop_
_entity_poly.entity_id
_entity_poly.type
_entity_poly.pdbx_seq_one_letter_code
_entity_poly.pdbx_strand_id
1 'polypeptide(L)'
;PTESWAQAASRFGDLFRMPHTWGIVILGMCCYAAFLSLRGLWLGPLLMGRFGFSLVQTGNVALVLSLIALFVPALFGRLDPGPLRRRRWLTTFSLLMGALFLLMAFLNHAVAAVVLIFVMGMLSGFGVLQYADVRSSYPAEMTGRALSLFTMAMFMGVAAMQWLTGLLAAWAQYHGHDPFRAVMLCIAFMLTLASTAFRWLPRSPLLPQA
;
A
#
# COMPACT_ATOMS: atom_id res chain seq x y z
N PRO A 1 -26.66 18.61 17.42
CA PRO A 1 -25.64 19.51 17.91
C PRO A 1 -24.53 19.57 16.86
N THR A 2 -24.39 20.75 16.24
CA THR A 2 -23.34 21.03 15.26
C THR A 2 -22.01 21.10 16.02
N GLU A 3 -21.14 20.09 15.83
CA GLU A 3 -19.80 20.13 16.41
C GLU A 3 -19.05 21.35 15.87
N SER A 4 -18.43 22.12 16.78
CA SER A 4 -17.51 23.19 16.40
C SER A 4 -16.27 22.60 15.72
N TRP A 5 -15.70 23.31 14.73
CA TRP A 5 -14.46 22.93 14.05
C TRP A 5 -13.30 22.65 15.02
N ALA A 6 -13.21 23.41 16.11
CA ALA A 6 -12.21 23.20 17.15
C ALA A 6 -12.41 21.88 17.91
N GLN A 7 -13.67 21.50 18.20
CA GLN A 7 -13.99 20.22 18.83
C GLN A 7 -13.71 19.04 17.88
N ALA A 8 -14.04 19.19 16.61
CA ALA A 8 -13.73 18.17 15.59
C ALA A 8 -12.22 17.95 15.48
N ALA A 9 -11.42 19.03 15.42
CA ALA A 9 -9.96 18.96 15.36
C ALA A 9 -9.35 18.33 16.63
N SER A 10 -9.83 18.68 17.82
CA SER A 10 -9.38 18.10 19.09
C SER A 10 -9.63 16.58 19.12
N ARG A 11 -10.82 16.15 18.74
CA ARG A 11 -11.19 14.73 18.68
C ARG A 11 -10.45 13.94 17.60
N PHE A 12 -9.99 14.62 16.56
CA PHE A 12 -9.08 14.02 15.57
C PHE A 12 -7.68 13.80 16.16
N GLY A 13 -7.21 14.74 17.00
CA GLY A 13 -5.97 14.62 17.75
C GLY A 13 -5.96 13.45 18.73
N ASP A 14 -7.12 13.07 19.31
CA ASP A 14 -7.23 11.93 20.22
C ASP A 14 -6.88 10.58 19.55
N LEU A 15 -7.09 10.45 18.25
CA LEU A 15 -6.67 9.26 17.52
C LEU A 15 -5.16 9.05 17.56
N PHE A 16 -4.37 10.12 17.48
CA PHE A 16 -2.89 10.03 17.50
C PHE A 16 -2.35 9.71 18.92
N ARG A 17 -3.15 9.90 19.98
CA ARG A 17 -2.81 9.47 21.33
C ARG A 17 -2.95 7.96 21.53
N MET A 18 -3.66 7.28 20.63
CA MET A 18 -3.81 5.83 20.67
C MET A 18 -2.60 5.14 20.00
N PRO A 19 -1.79 4.35 20.72
CA PRO A 19 -0.56 3.79 20.18
C PRO A 19 -0.76 2.89 18.94
N HIS A 20 -1.91 2.19 18.85
CA HIS A 20 -2.22 1.32 17.72
C HIS A 20 -2.53 2.10 16.42
N THR A 21 -2.91 3.37 16.52
CA THR A 21 -3.16 4.23 15.36
C THR A 21 -1.93 4.36 14.47
N TRP A 22 -0.75 4.49 15.06
CA TRP A 22 0.50 4.64 14.32
C TRP A 22 0.81 3.43 13.43
N GLY A 23 0.58 2.22 13.94
CA GLY A 23 0.75 1.01 13.14
C GLY A 23 -0.19 0.96 11.93
N ILE A 24 -1.45 1.28 12.15
CA ILE A 24 -2.49 1.30 11.12
C ILE A 24 -2.17 2.36 10.04
N VAL A 25 -1.82 3.57 10.47
CA VAL A 25 -1.48 4.69 9.58
C VAL A 25 -0.24 4.39 8.74
N ILE A 26 0.85 3.95 9.37
CA ILE A 26 2.11 3.63 8.67
C ILE A 26 1.90 2.52 7.64
N LEU A 27 1.20 1.45 8.01
CA LEU A 27 0.90 0.37 7.07
C LEU A 27 0.02 0.87 5.92
N GLY A 28 -1.04 1.64 6.22
CA GLY A 28 -1.95 2.21 5.22
C GLY A 28 -1.23 3.11 4.22
N MET A 29 -0.37 3.99 4.71
CA MET A 29 0.46 4.87 3.87
C MET A 29 1.32 4.07 2.88
N CYS A 30 1.97 2.99 3.32
CA CYS A 30 2.90 2.25 2.46
C CYS A 30 2.21 1.25 1.55
N CYS A 31 1.24 0.47 2.04
CA CYS A 31 0.62 -0.59 1.25
C CYS A 31 -0.14 -0.08 0.04
N TYR A 32 -0.98 0.94 0.24
CA TYR A 32 -1.74 1.53 -0.86
C TYR A 32 -0.83 2.27 -1.83
N ALA A 33 0.11 3.05 -1.30
CA ALA A 33 1.06 3.83 -2.08
C ALA A 33 1.95 2.96 -2.96
N ALA A 34 2.42 1.83 -2.48
CA ALA A 34 3.32 0.94 -3.23
C ALA A 34 2.70 0.49 -4.56
N PHE A 35 1.51 -0.11 -4.49
CA PHE A 35 0.86 -0.59 -5.71
C PHE A 35 0.35 0.54 -6.60
N LEU A 36 -0.17 1.62 -6.01
CA LEU A 36 -0.66 2.77 -6.78
C LEU A 36 0.49 3.53 -7.46
N SER A 37 1.67 3.62 -6.83
CA SER A 37 2.85 4.21 -7.46
C SER A 37 3.36 3.36 -8.62
N LEU A 38 3.39 2.03 -8.48
CA LEU A 38 3.72 1.14 -9.60
C LEU A 38 2.74 1.35 -10.75
N ARG A 39 1.44 1.24 -10.49
CA ARG A 39 0.41 1.30 -11.53
C ARG A 39 0.27 2.69 -12.16
N GLY A 40 0.31 3.74 -11.34
CA GLY A 40 0.01 5.11 -11.79
C GLY A 40 1.22 5.91 -12.30
N LEU A 41 2.42 5.64 -11.76
CA LEU A 41 3.61 6.41 -12.13
C LEU A 41 4.62 5.55 -12.89
N TRP A 42 4.91 4.34 -12.41
CA TRP A 42 6.07 3.57 -12.88
C TRP A 42 5.75 2.53 -13.94
N LEU A 43 4.49 2.15 -14.15
CA LEU A 43 4.10 1.10 -15.10
C LEU A 43 4.53 1.46 -16.54
N GLY A 44 4.20 2.67 -16.99
CA GLY A 44 4.57 3.16 -18.31
C GLY A 44 6.08 3.22 -18.53
N PRO A 45 6.82 3.99 -17.70
CA PRO A 45 8.27 4.07 -17.79
C PRO A 45 8.96 2.71 -17.70
N LEU A 46 8.50 1.81 -16.82
CA LEU A 46 9.06 0.48 -16.67
C LEU A 46 8.89 -0.36 -17.93
N LEU A 47 7.66 -0.46 -18.45
CA LEU A 47 7.38 -1.31 -19.62
C LEU A 47 7.98 -0.75 -20.92
N MET A 48 7.85 0.57 -21.14
CA MET A 48 8.38 1.20 -22.34
C MET A 48 9.91 1.40 -22.26
N GLY A 49 10.41 1.93 -21.14
CA GLY A 49 11.81 2.32 -21.00
C GLY A 49 12.75 1.13 -20.77
N ARG A 50 12.33 0.13 -19.98
CA ARG A 50 13.19 -1.03 -19.68
C ARG A 50 12.94 -2.22 -20.60
N PHE A 51 11.68 -2.47 -20.99
CA PHE A 51 11.30 -3.67 -21.75
C PHE A 51 10.93 -3.38 -23.21
N GLY A 52 10.94 -2.12 -23.64
CA GLY A 52 10.70 -1.73 -25.04
C GLY A 52 9.26 -1.92 -25.53
N PHE A 53 8.28 -1.94 -24.61
CA PHE A 53 6.87 -2.07 -24.99
C PHE A 53 6.38 -0.81 -25.73
N SER A 54 5.48 -1.01 -26.69
CA SER A 54 4.76 0.11 -27.30
C SER A 54 3.75 0.72 -26.32
N LEU A 55 3.28 1.93 -26.61
CA LEU A 55 2.22 2.59 -25.84
C LEU A 55 0.95 1.73 -25.77
N VAL A 56 0.57 1.09 -26.89
CA VAL A 56 -0.61 0.21 -26.97
C VAL A 56 -0.43 -1.04 -26.10
N GLN A 57 0.73 -1.68 -26.16
CA GLN A 57 1.02 -2.86 -25.33
C GLN A 57 0.99 -2.50 -23.83
N THR A 58 1.57 -1.36 -23.47
CA THR A 58 1.54 -0.84 -22.09
C THR A 58 0.12 -0.52 -21.65
N GLY A 59 -0.68 0.09 -22.51
CA GLY A 59 -2.10 0.35 -22.27
C GLY A 59 -2.91 -0.92 -22.04
N ASN A 60 -2.65 -1.98 -22.80
CA ASN A 60 -3.31 -3.28 -22.62
C ASN A 60 -2.96 -3.90 -21.25
N VAL A 61 -1.70 -3.83 -20.82
CA VAL A 61 -1.30 -4.26 -19.47
C VAL A 61 -2.02 -3.45 -18.40
N ALA A 62 -2.09 -2.13 -18.57
CA ALA A 62 -2.79 -1.23 -17.63
C ALA A 62 -4.29 -1.53 -17.59
N LEU A 63 -4.92 -1.86 -18.73
CA LEU A 63 -6.33 -2.24 -18.80
C LEU A 63 -6.60 -3.53 -18.01
N VAL A 64 -5.83 -4.59 -18.26
CA VAL A 64 -5.97 -5.86 -17.53
C VAL A 64 -5.76 -5.65 -16.03
N LEU A 65 -4.75 -4.85 -15.65
CA LEU A 65 -4.48 -4.52 -14.26
C LEU A 65 -5.64 -3.75 -13.61
N SER A 66 -6.33 -2.89 -14.37
CA SER A 66 -7.51 -2.16 -13.92
C SER A 66 -8.70 -3.09 -13.68
N LEU A 67 -8.91 -4.05 -14.57
CA LEU A 67 -9.94 -5.08 -14.40
C LEU A 67 -9.66 -5.95 -13.17
N ILE A 68 -8.42 -6.38 -12.97
CA ILE A 68 -8.01 -7.10 -11.76
C ILE A 68 -8.34 -6.28 -10.50
N ALA A 69 -7.95 -5.00 -10.48
CA ALA A 69 -8.17 -4.11 -9.34
C ALA A 69 -9.67 -3.85 -9.04
N LEU A 70 -10.55 -4.05 -10.00
CA LEU A 70 -12.00 -3.92 -9.80
C LEU A 70 -12.59 -5.12 -9.03
N PHE A 71 -12.14 -6.33 -9.31
CA PHE A 71 -12.76 -7.55 -8.79
C PHE A 71 -12.06 -8.11 -7.54
N VAL A 72 -10.74 -7.98 -7.45
CA VAL A 72 -9.94 -8.63 -6.41
C VAL A 72 -10.25 -8.13 -4.99
N PRO A 73 -10.55 -6.84 -4.72
CA PRO A 73 -10.94 -6.40 -3.39
C PRO A 73 -12.20 -7.10 -2.87
N ALA A 74 -13.17 -7.38 -3.73
CA ALA A 74 -14.37 -8.11 -3.35
C ALA A 74 -14.07 -9.56 -2.95
N LEU A 75 -13.11 -10.21 -3.62
CA LEU A 75 -12.64 -11.55 -3.26
C LEU A 75 -11.99 -11.54 -1.87
N PHE A 76 -11.05 -10.63 -1.62
CA PHE A 76 -10.41 -10.52 -0.30
C PHE A 76 -11.39 -10.12 0.80
N GLY A 77 -12.40 -9.31 0.50
CA GLY A 77 -13.46 -8.98 1.46
C GLY A 77 -14.26 -10.20 1.90
N ARG A 78 -14.50 -11.17 0.99
CA ARG A 78 -15.16 -12.44 1.32
C ARG A 78 -14.25 -13.43 2.07
N LEU A 79 -12.94 -13.31 1.89
CA LEU A 79 -11.94 -14.16 2.53
C LEU A 79 -11.43 -13.62 3.85
N ASP A 80 -12.04 -12.53 4.39
CA ASP A 80 -11.60 -11.90 5.63
C ASP A 80 -11.51 -12.94 6.78
N PRO A 81 -10.31 -13.18 7.33
CA PRO A 81 -10.11 -14.21 8.36
C PRO A 81 -10.61 -13.78 9.75
N GLY A 82 -11.24 -12.61 9.83
CA GLY A 82 -11.71 -12.02 11.09
C GLY A 82 -10.60 -11.33 11.91
N PRO A 83 -11.01 -10.57 12.96
CA PRO A 83 -10.13 -9.66 13.69
C PRO A 83 -8.87 -10.32 14.27
N LEU A 84 -8.99 -11.57 14.76
CA LEU A 84 -7.87 -12.30 15.40
C LEU A 84 -6.73 -12.61 14.43
N ARG A 85 -7.05 -12.99 13.20
CA ARG A 85 -6.08 -13.42 12.20
C ARG A 85 -5.72 -12.33 11.19
N ARG A 86 -6.55 -11.28 11.08
CA ARG A 86 -6.41 -10.21 10.08
C ARG A 86 -5.04 -9.55 10.13
N ARG A 87 -4.53 -9.25 11.33
CA ARG A 87 -3.20 -8.65 11.49
C ARG A 87 -2.08 -9.53 10.90
N ARG A 88 -2.14 -10.84 11.09
CA ARG A 88 -1.18 -11.78 10.48
C ARG A 88 -1.29 -11.73 8.96
N TRP A 89 -2.50 -11.75 8.43
CA TRP A 89 -2.74 -11.67 6.98
C TRP A 89 -2.22 -10.36 6.40
N LEU A 90 -2.53 -9.23 7.00
CA LEU A 90 -2.03 -7.92 6.58
C LEU A 90 -0.50 -7.89 6.57
N THR A 91 0.15 -8.36 7.63
CA THR A 91 1.62 -8.42 7.69
C THR A 91 2.18 -9.35 6.62
N THR A 92 1.62 -10.57 6.47
CA THR A 92 2.12 -11.55 5.51
C THR A 92 1.97 -11.07 4.08
N PHE A 93 0.80 -10.56 3.69
CA PHE A 93 0.57 -10.07 2.33
C PHE A 93 1.38 -8.80 2.02
N SER A 94 1.59 -7.93 3.00
CA SER A 94 2.43 -6.74 2.82
C SER A 94 3.91 -7.13 2.63
N LEU A 95 4.42 -8.09 3.40
CA LEU A 95 5.78 -8.62 3.24
C LEU A 95 5.92 -9.36 1.91
N LEU A 96 4.92 -10.15 1.51
CA LEU A 96 4.90 -10.81 0.21
C LEU A 96 4.92 -9.78 -0.93
N MET A 97 4.13 -8.71 -0.83
CA MET A 97 4.16 -7.62 -1.80
C MET A 97 5.56 -6.97 -1.85
N GLY A 98 6.19 -6.73 -0.70
CA GLY A 98 7.58 -6.25 -0.62
C GLY A 98 8.57 -7.19 -1.32
N ALA A 99 8.43 -8.50 -1.12
CA ALA A 99 9.25 -9.51 -1.80
C ALA A 99 9.03 -9.52 -3.32
N LEU A 100 7.79 -9.31 -3.80
CA LEU A 100 7.50 -9.19 -5.22
C LEU A 100 8.12 -7.92 -5.84
N PHE A 101 8.12 -6.79 -5.11
CA PHE A 101 8.85 -5.58 -5.53
C PHE A 101 10.37 -5.82 -5.57
N LEU A 102 10.90 -6.53 -4.57
CA LEU A 102 12.31 -6.92 -4.54
C LEU A 102 12.67 -7.81 -5.75
N LEU A 103 11.83 -8.79 -6.06
CA LEU A 103 12.00 -9.64 -7.24
C LEU A 103 11.95 -8.82 -8.54
N MET A 104 11.00 -7.87 -8.65
CA MET A 104 10.87 -6.98 -9.80
C MET A 104 12.14 -6.15 -10.04
N ALA A 105 12.84 -5.74 -9.00
CA ALA A 105 14.07 -4.95 -9.10
C ALA A 105 15.18 -5.66 -9.89
N PHE A 106 15.21 -6.99 -9.86
CA PHE A 106 16.24 -7.81 -10.51
C PHE A 106 15.75 -8.53 -11.78
N LEU A 107 14.47 -8.39 -12.10
CA LEU A 107 13.88 -9.10 -13.24
C LEU A 107 14.20 -8.38 -14.55
N ASN A 108 14.79 -9.13 -15.53
CA ASN A 108 15.20 -8.60 -16.82
C ASN A 108 14.40 -9.19 -17.99
N HIS A 109 13.40 -10.01 -17.72
CA HIS A 109 12.60 -10.67 -18.74
C HIS A 109 11.20 -10.04 -18.83
N ALA A 110 10.83 -9.52 -20.02
CA ALA A 110 9.60 -8.74 -20.21
C ALA A 110 8.32 -9.51 -19.85
N VAL A 111 8.18 -10.75 -20.32
CA VAL A 111 6.97 -11.56 -20.03
C VAL A 111 6.87 -11.87 -18.55
N ALA A 112 7.98 -12.22 -17.90
CA ALA A 112 7.99 -12.48 -16.47
C ALA A 112 7.66 -11.22 -15.65
N ALA A 113 8.09 -10.04 -16.11
CA ALA A 113 7.72 -8.77 -15.48
C ALA A 113 6.20 -8.50 -15.56
N VAL A 114 5.59 -8.73 -16.72
CA VAL A 114 4.13 -8.57 -16.88
C VAL A 114 3.36 -9.55 -16.01
N VAL A 115 3.77 -10.82 -15.97
CA VAL A 115 3.17 -11.83 -15.08
C VAL A 115 3.29 -11.40 -13.63
N LEU A 116 4.46 -10.91 -13.21
CA LEU A 116 4.68 -10.44 -11.85
C LEU A 116 3.81 -9.23 -11.51
N ILE A 117 3.65 -8.28 -12.43
CA ILE A 117 2.74 -7.13 -12.29
C ILE A 117 1.29 -7.58 -12.06
N PHE A 118 0.82 -8.60 -12.81
CA PHE A 118 -0.52 -9.14 -12.61
C PHE A 118 -0.67 -9.87 -11.28
N VAL A 119 0.33 -10.63 -10.85
CA VAL A 119 0.36 -11.25 -9.51
C VAL A 119 0.30 -10.19 -8.42
N MET A 120 1.07 -9.10 -8.55
CA MET A 120 1.01 -7.96 -7.62
C MET A 120 -0.37 -7.30 -7.63
N GLY A 121 -0.98 -7.16 -8.83
CA GLY A 121 -2.34 -6.67 -8.98
C GLY A 121 -3.37 -7.53 -8.24
N MET A 122 -3.30 -8.84 -8.41
CA MET A 122 -4.16 -9.78 -7.68
C MET A 122 -3.93 -9.70 -6.17
N LEU A 123 -2.68 -9.63 -5.74
CA LEU A 123 -2.36 -9.52 -4.32
C LEU A 123 -2.84 -8.19 -3.72
N SER A 124 -2.84 -7.08 -4.48
CA SER A 124 -3.20 -5.74 -3.97
C SER A 124 -4.59 -5.65 -3.34
N GLY A 125 -5.49 -6.58 -3.68
CA GLY A 125 -6.84 -6.66 -3.11
C GLY A 125 -6.87 -6.85 -1.59
N PHE A 126 -5.78 -7.34 -0.96
CA PHE A 126 -5.72 -7.45 0.49
C PHE A 126 -5.86 -6.10 1.21
N GLY A 127 -5.66 -4.98 0.51
CA GLY A 127 -5.85 -3.64 1.05
C GLY A 127 -7.24 -3.39 1.63
N VAL A 128 -8.27 -4.09 1.14
CA VAL A 128 -9.63 -3.98 1.72
C VAL A 128 -9.67 -4.45 3.18
N LEU A 129 -8.81 -5.39 3.58
CA LEU A 129 -8.73 -5.88 4.95
C LEU A 129 -8.22 -4.80 5.92
N GLN A 130 -7.50 -3.79 5.45
CA GLN A 130 -7.07 -2.67 6.27
C GLN A 130 -8.26 -1.83 6.73
N TYR A 131 -9.26 -1.60 5.86
CA TYR A 131 -10.51 -0.93 6.25
C TYR A 131 -11.28 -1.72 7.31
N ALA A 132 -11.32 -3.04 7.18
CA ALA A 132 -11.94 -3.92 8.16
C ALA A 132 -11.15 -3.91 9.50
N ASP A 133 -9.83 -3.82 9.44
CA ASP A 133 -8.96 -3.69 10.62
C ASP A 133 -9.21 -2.37 11.35
N VAL A 134 -9.31 -1.24 10.63
CA VAL A 134 -9.69 0.06 11.20
C VAL A 134 -11.04 -0.02 11.89
N ARG A 135 -12.06 -0.57 11.22
CA ARG A 135 -13.42 -0.67 11.81
C ARG A 135 -13.44 -1.46 13.12
N SER A 136 -12.63 -2.50 13.24
CA SER A 136 -12.59 -3.34 14.45
C SER A 136 -11.63 -2.81 15.52
N SER A 137 -10.82 -1.80 15.21
CA SER A 137 -9.77 -1.28 16.11
C SER A 137 -10.21 -0.05 16.90
N TYR A 138 -11.36 0.53 16.60
CA TYR A 138 -11.86 1.75 17.26
C TYR A 138 -13.31 1.60 17.72
N PRO A 139 -13.72 2.32 18.79
CA PRO A 139 -15.13 2.39 19.21
C PRO A 139 -16.03 2.91 18.09
N ALA A 140 -17.30 2.53 18.10
CA ALA A 140 -18.26 2.88 17.05
C ALA A 140 -18.33 4.40 16.80
N GLU A 141 -18.28 5.21 17.87
CA GLU A 141 -18.33 6.68 17.81
C GLU A 141 -17.10 7.32 17.15
N MET A 142 -15.97 6.60 17.11
CA MET A 142 -14.70 7.07 16.54
C MET A 142 -14.42 6.47 15.16
N THR A 143 -15.14 5.42 14.76
CA THR A 143 -14.86 4.64 13.53
C THR A 143 -14.87 5.52 12.27
N GLY A 144 -15.82 6.43 12.14
CA GLY A 144 -15.88 7.33 10.98
C GLY A 144 -14.63 8.23 10.86
N ARG A 145 -14.18 8.79 11.99
CA ARG A 145 -12.97 9.63 12.05
C ARG A 145 -11.70 8.81 11.79
N ALA A 146 -11.64 7.61 12.35
CA ALA A 146 -10.52 6.69 12.12
C ALA A 146 -10.41 6.28 10.64
N LEU A 147 -11.54 6.01 9.97
CA LEU A 147 -11.56 5.73 8.53
C LEU A 147 -11.13 6.94 7.70
N SER A 148 -11.55 8.15 8.08
CA SER A 148 -11.13 9.40 7.42
C SER A 148 -9.63 9.62 7.57
N LEU A 149 -9.08 9.46 8.78
CA LEU A 149 -7.64 9.53 9.04
C LEU A 149 -6.87 8.50 8.21
N PHE A 150 -7.34 7.27 8.20
CA PHE A 150 -6.72 6.18 7.45
C PHE A 150 -6.72 6.48 5.94
N THR A 151 -7.85 6.93 5.38
CA THR A 151 -7.95 7.29 3.96
C THR A 151 -7.03 8.47 3.61
N MET A 152 -6.99 9.50 4.45
CA MET A 152 -6.07 10.63 4.28
C MET A 152 -4.61 10.15 4.29
N ALA A 153 -4.24 9.29 5.23
CA ALA A 153 -2.90 8.72 5.32
C ALA A 153 -2.52 7.90 4.07
N MET A 154 -3.45 7.11 3.52
CA MET A 154 -3.23 6.37 2.28
C MET A 154 -2.86 7.30 1.11
N PHE A 155 -3.62 8.38 0.89
CA PHE A 155 -3.33 9.31 -0.21
C PHE A 155 -2.08 10.16 0.04
N MET A 156 -1.83 10.58 1.28
CA MET A 156 -0.55 11.21 1.63
C MET A 156 0.62 10.27 1.38
N GLY A 157 0.46 9.00 1.69
CA GLY A 157 1.45 7.96 1.39
C GLY A 157 1.74 7.84 -0.10
N VAL A 158 0.70 7.90 -0.95
CA VAL A 158 0.87 7.90 -2.42
C VAL A 158 1.69 9.09 -2.87
N ALA A 159 1.34 10.31 -2.43
CA ALA A 159 2.08 11.53 -2.79
C ALA A 159 3.54 11.45 -2.34
N ALA A 160 3.77 11.05 -1.08
CA ALA A 160 5.11 10.93 -0.52
C ALA A 160 5.94 9.85 -1.25
N MET A 161 5.37 8.69 -1.53
CA MET A 161 6.07 7.60 -2.22
C MET A 161 6.39 7.95 -3.66
N GLN A 162 5.46 8.57 -4.40
CA GLN A 162 5.69 9.00 -5.78
C GLN A 162 6.78 10.07 -5.84
N TRP A 163 6.73 11.05 -4.94
CA TRP A 163 7.76 12.09 -4.84
C TRP A 163 9.13 11.50 -4.50
N LEU A 164 9.22 10.66 -3.46
CA LEU A 164 10.47 10.04 -3.04
C LEU A 164 11.07 9.14 -4.13
N THR A 165 10.25 8.30 -4.75
CA THR A 165 10.71 7.41 -5.83
C THR A 165 11.11 8.19 -7.08
N GLY A 166 10.45 9.32 -7.38
CA GLY A 166 10.86 10.24 -8.45
C GLY A 166 12.23 10.85 -8.21
N LEU A 167 12.48 11.36 -6.98
CA LEU A 167 13.78 11.88 -6.60
C LEU A 167 14.89 10.82 -6.68
N LEU A 168 14.58 9.62 -6.18
CA LEU A 168 15.53 8.51 -6.20
C LEU A 168 15.86 8.04 -7.62
N ALA A 169 14.86 8.02 -8.51
CA ALA A 169 15.08 7.69 -9.91
C ALA A 169 15.98 8.70 -10.61
N ALA A 170 15.76 10.01 -10.39
CA ALA A 170 16.59 11.07 -10.92
C ALA A 170 18.03 10.98 -10.40
N TRP A 171 18.19 10.73 -9.09
CA TRP A 171 19.50 10.54 -8.47
C TRP A 171 20.23 9.31 -9.05
N ALA A 172 19.53 8.18 -9.19
CA ALA A 172 20.10 6.96 -9.74
C ALA A 172 20.55 7.16 -11.19
N GLN A 173 19.72 7.81 -12.00
CA GLN A 173 20.07 8.13 -13.40
C GLN A 173 21.29 9.06 -13.49
N TYR A 174 21.38 10.09 -12.65
CA TYR A 174 22.53 11.00 -12.62
C TYR A 174 23.84 10.27 -12.30
N HIS A 175 23.80 9.23 -11.44
CA HIS A 175 24.98 8.45 -11.05
C HIS A 175 25.20 7.20 -11.93
N GLY A 176 24.49 7.05 -13.04
CA GLY A 176 24.64 5.91 -13.96
C GLY A 176 24.10 4.59 -13.44
N HIS A 177 23.21 4.63 -12.44
CA HIS A 177 22.52 3.46 -11.91
C HIS A 177 21.16 3.27 -12.61
N ASP A 178 20.65 2.02 -12.59
CA ASP A 178 19.31 1.71 -13.10
C ASP A 178 18.23 2.35 -12.21
N PRO A 179 17.47 3.35 -12.73
CA PRO A 179 16.46 4.05 -11.94
C PRO A 179 15.30 3.13 -11.53
N PHE A 180 14.91 2.18 -12.39
CA PHE A 180 13.80 1.26 -12.08
C PHE A 180 14.17 0.32 -10.94
N ARG A 181 15.41 -0.18 -10.94
CA ARG A 181 15.91 -1.01 -9.85
C ARG A 181 15.92 -0.25 -8.54
N ALA A 182 16.40 0.99 -8.52
CA ALA A 182 16.43 1.82 -7.34
C ALA A 182 15.03 2.08 -6.77
N VAL A 183 14.06 2.38 -7.63
CA VAL A 183 12.65 2.60 -7.27
C VAL A 183 12.03 1.33 -6.67
N MET A 184 12.18 0.18 -7.33
CA MET A 184 11.59 -1.08 -6.84
C MET A 184 12.17 -1.48 -5.49
N LEU A 185 13.49 -1.30 -5.29
CA LEU A 185 14.15 -1.55 -4.01
C LEU A 185 13.65 -0.60 -2.91
N CYS A 186 13.44 0.68 -3.22
CA CYS A 186 12.89 1.65 -2.27
C CYS A 186 11.49 1.25 -1.81
N ILE A 187 10.60 0.90 -2.74
CA ILE A 187 9.23 0.47 -2.42
C ILE A 187 9.25 -0.82 -1.58
N ALA A 188 10.09 -1.80 -1.96
CA ALA A 188 10.26 -3.04 -1.20
C ALA A 188 10.72 -2.77 0.23
N PHE A 189 11.70 -1.89 0.41
CA PHE A 189 12.22 -1.49 1.72
C PHE A 189 11.14 -0.82 2.57
N MET A 190 10.43 0.18 2.02
CA MET A 190 9.37 0.89 2.74
C MET A 190 8.23 -0.04 3.16
N LEU A 191 7.80 -0.96 2.29
CA LEU A 191 6.79 -1.97 2.63
C LEU A 191 7.25 -2.90 3.74
N THR A 192 8.49 -3.38 3.68
CA THR A 192 9.06 -4.26 4.71
C THR A 192 9.13 -3.54 6.05
N LEU A 193 9.60 -2.29 6.04
CA LEU A 193 9.68 -1.46 7.25
C LEU A 193 8.30 -1.20 7.85
N ALA A 194 7.32 -0.81 7.02
CA ALA A 194 5.96 -0.56 7.47
C ALA A 194 5.28 -1.83 8.02
N SER A 195 5.50 -2.97 7.37
CA SER A 195 4.94 -4.26 7.79
C SER A 195 5.52 -4.73 9.12
N THR A 196 6.84 -4.56 9.32
CA THR A 196 7.52 -4.89 10.57
C THR A 196 7.10 -3.93 11.69
N ALA A 197 7.01 -2.64 11.40
CA ALA A 197 6.49 -1.64 12.35
C ALA A 197 5.05 -1.99 12.78
N PHE A 198 4.17 -2.28 11.83
CA PHE A 198 2.80 -2.72 12.13
C PHE A 198 2.77 -3.98 12.99
N ARG A 199 3.65 -4.94 12.74
CA ARG A 199 3.71 -6.21 13.50
C ARG A 199 4.13 -6.01 14.96
N TRP A 200 5.00 -5.03 15.24
CA TRP A 200 5.57 -4.81 16.57
C TRP A 200 4.86 -3.70 17.37
N LEU A 201 4.24 -2.73 16.70
CA LEU A 201 3.48 -1.69 17.37
C LEU A 201 2.27 -2.28 18.12
N PRO A 202 1.78 -1.61 19.17
CA PRO A 202 0.66 -2.07 19.96
C PRO A 202 -0.58 -2.41 19.14
N ARG A 203 -1.36 -3.37 19.60
CA ARG A 203 -2.68 -3.69 19.04
C ARG A 203 -3.75 -2.85 19.74
N SER A 204 -4.90 -2.72 19.08
CA SER A 204 -6.05 -2.13 19.74
C SER A 204 -6.46 -2.96 20.96
N PRO A 205 -6.75 -2.32 22.11
CA PRO A 205 -7.23 -3.01 23.29
C PRO A 205 -8.63 -3.61 23.10
N LEU A 206 -9.37 -3.18 22.07
CA LEU A 206 -10.69 -3.72 21.73
C LEU A 206 -10.62 -5.08 21.03
N LEU A 207 -9.44 -5.46 20.51
CA LEU A 207 -9.26 -6.76 19.88
C LEU A 207 -8.91 -7.81 20.92
N PRO A 208 -9.48 -9.03 20.84
CA PRO A 208 -9.11 -10.13 21.72
C PRO A 208 -7.59 -10.36 21.68
N GLN A 209 -6.98 -10.49 22.84
CA GLN A 209 -5.57 -10.86 22.96
C GLN A 209 -5.45 -12.34 22.58
N ALA A 210 -4.63 -12.65 21.56
CA ALA A 210 -4.37 -14.01 21.10
C ALA A 210 -3.17 -14.60 21.87
#